data_9e725ea6582ea64856a874db2b47b116
#
_entry.id   9e725ea6582ea64856a874db2b47b116
#
_cell.length_a   1.000
_cell.length_b   1.000
_cell.length_c   1.000
_cell.angle_alpha   90.00
_cell.angle_beta   90.00
_cell.angle_gamma   90.00
#
_symmetry.space_group_name_H-M   'P 1'
#
loop_
_entity.id
_entity.type
_entity.pdbx_description
1 polymer ?
#
loop_
_entity_poly.entity_id
_entity_poly.type
_entity_poly.pdbx_seq_one_letter_code
_entity_poly.pdbx_strand_id
1 'polypeptide(L)'
;MRACFVGRRPCRGVPVDYFLLVEERDALWEHYGVCVESGGERTEIPGITASQTGILLLLSRLMRGSVTPVAARDVVEDWLLE
;
A
#
# COMPACT_ATOMS: atom_id res chain seq x y z
N MET A 1 0.84 12.50 8.39
CA MET A 1 0.59 11.40 7.41
C MET A 1 -0.89 11.08 7.40
N ARG A 2 -1.45 10.88 6.22
CA ARG A 2 -2.87 10.53 6.10
C ARG A 2 -3.01 9.20 5.37
N ALA A 3 -4.01 8.42 5.77
CA ALA A 3 -4.30 7.13 5.16
C ALA A 3 -5.66 7.22 4.46
N CYS A 4 -5.69 6.91 3.17
CA CYS A 4 -6.89 6.96 2.35
C CYS A 4 -7.27 5.55 1.93
N PHE A 5 -8.48 5.13 2.28
CA PHE A 5 -8.97 3.80 1.89
C PHE A 5 -9.07 3.71 0.36
N VAL A 6 -8.50 2.66 -0.22
CA VAL A 6 -8.49 2.46 -1.67
C VAL A 6 -9.41 1.31 -2.09
N GLY A 7 -9.39 0.21 -1.36
CA GLY A 7 -10.21 -0.93 -1.71
C GLY A 7 -10.07 -2.09 -0.76
N ARG A 8 -10.93 -3.09 -0.98
CA ARG A 8 -10.97 -4.31 -0.18
C ARG A 8 -11.02 -5.51 -1.10
N ARG A 9 -10.22 -6.53 -0.77
CA ARG A 9 -10.20 -7.79 -1.51
C ARG A 9 -10.28 -8.95 -0.54
N PRO A 10 -10.98 -10.03 -0.90
CA PRO A 10 -10.99 -11.21 -0.04
C PRO A 10 -9.71 -12.02 -0.21
N CYS A 11 -9.23 -12.58 0.89
CA CYS A 11 -8.17 -13.56 0.88
C CYS A 11 -8.62 -14.72 1.75
N ARG A 12 -8.96 -15.84 1.13
CA ARG A 12 -9.46 -17.05 1.83
C ARG A 12 -10.66 -16.72 2.74
N GLY A 13 -11.57 -15.87 2.25
CA GLY A 13 -12.75 -15.48 2.99
C GLY A 13 -12.55 -14.39 4.02
N VAL A 14 -11.32 -13.92 4.23
CA VAL A 14 -11.03 -12.84 5.16
C VAL A 14 -10.80 -11.55 4.36
N PRO A 15 -11.49 -10.44 4.69
CA PRO A 15 -11.29 -9.20 3.95
C PRO A 15 -9.92 -8.59 4.24
N VAL A 16 -9.29 -8.09 3.18
CA VAL A 16 -8.03 -7.35 3.26
C VAL A 16 -8.28 -5.94 2.75
N ASP A 17 -7.96 -4.95 3.56
CA ASP A 17 -8.16 -3.54 3.26
C ASP A 17 -6.84 -2.90 2.85
N TYR A 18 -6.89 -2.09 1.79
CA TYR A 18 -5.72 -1.42 1.22
C TYR A 18 -5.89 0.09 1.31
N PHE A 19 -4.84 0.76 1.76
CA PHE A 19 -4.84 2.20 1.96
C PHE A 19 -3.65 2.83 1.25
N LEU A 20 -3.89 4.02 0.72
CA LEU A 20 -2.82 4.90 0.24
C LEU A 20 -2.36 5.73 1.43
N LEU A 21 -1.07 5.72 1.69
CA LEU A 21 -0.47 6.62 2.67
C LEU A 21 0.09 7.83 1.95
N VAL A 22 -0.25 9.02 2.43
CA VAL A 22 0.22 10.28 1.88
C VAL A 22 0.97 11.03 2.97
N GLU A 23 2.22 11.36 2.68
CA GLU A 23 3.10 12.06 3.62
C GLU A 23 3.64 13.31 2.95
N GLU A 24 3.41 14.47 3.57
CA GLU A 24 3.96 15.73 3.09
C GLU A 24 5.36 15.89 3.67
N ARG A 25 6.36 15.98 2.79
CA ARG A 25 7.75 16.15 3.19
C ARG A 25 8.14 17.63 3.26
N ASP A 26 7.59 18.43 2.35
CA ASP A 26 7.75 19.87 2.36
C ASP A 26 6.60 20.50 1.57
N ALA A 27 6.64 21.81 1.33
CA ALA A 27 5.54 22.53 0.68
C ALA A 27 5.25 22.08 -0.76
N LEU A 28 6.20 21.39 -1.41
CA LEU A 28 6.11 21.05 -2.83
C LEU A 28 6.04 19.55 -3.11
N TRP A 29 6.36 18.72 -2.12
CA TRP A 29 6.55 17.29 -2.35
C TRP A 29 5.70 16.46 -1.41
N GLU A 30 4.97 15.50 -2.00
CA GLU A 30 4.32 14.45 -1.26
C GLU A 30 5.02 13.13 -1.56
N HIS A 31 5.13 12.29 -0.54
CA HIS A 31 5.60 10.93 -0.71
C HIS A 31 4.45 9.99 -0.41
N TYR A 32 4.41 8.89 -1.15
CA TYR A 32 3.32 7.95 -1.08
C TYR A 32 3.79 6.60 -0.58
N GLY A 33 2.94 5.95 0.18
CA GLY A 33 3.17 4.60 0.64
C GLY A 33 1.89 3.81 0.63
N VAL A 34 1.94 2.63 1.22
CA VAL A 34 0.78 1.75 1.29
C VAL A 34 0.57 1.24 2.71
N CYS A 35 -0.66 0.91 3.03
CA CYS A 35 -1.00 0.21 4.25
C CYS A 35 -1.93 -0.95 3.89
N VAL A 36 -1.67 -2.10 4.46
CA VAL A 36 -2.48 -3.31 4.26
C VAL A 36 -2.92 -3.80 5.62
N GLU A 37 -4.23 -4.04 5.77
CA GLU A 37 -4.82 -4.39 7.05
C GLU A 37 -5.77 -5.56 6.89
N SER A 38 -5.66 -6.56 7.75
CA SER A 38 -6.53 -7.73 7.71
C SER A 38 -6.45 -8.49 9.03
N GLY A 39 -7.61 -8.91 9.57
CA GLY A 39 -7.65 -9.81 10.71
C GLY A 39 -6.89 -9.34 11.94
N GLY A 40 -6.87 -8.03 12.19
CA GLY A 40 -6.13 -7.47 13.32
C GLY A 40 -4.65 -7.21 13.05
N GLU A 41 -4.15 -7.60 11.88
CA GLU A 41 -2.78 -7.30 11.47
C GLU A 41 -2.76 -6.08 10.58
N ARG A 42 -1.69 -5.29 10.67
CA ARG A 42 -1.54 -4.06 9.90
C ARG A 42 -0.08 -3.86 9.53
N THR A 43 0.18 -3.63 8.26
CA THR A 43 1.53 -3.31 7.78
C THR A 43 1.48 -1.96 7.09
N GLU A 44 2.27 -1.01 7.60
CA GLU A 44 2.42 0.31 7.00
C GLU A 44 3.79 0.44 6.38
N ILE A 45 3.84 0.85 5.11
CA ILE A 45 5.10 1.07 4.39
C ILE A 45 5.04 2.47 3.78
N PRO A 46 5.45 3.49 4.55
CA PRO A 46 5.42 4.88 4.06
C PRO A 46 6.63 5.20 3.19
N GLY A 47 6.55 6.31 2.46
CA GLY A 47 7.71 6.86 1.77
C GLY A 47 8.28 6.01 0.64
N ILE A 48 7.43 5.28 -0.07
CA ILE A 48 7.88 4.38 -1.14
C ILE A 48 8.28 5.16 -2.40
N THR A 49 7.47 6.13 -2.80
CA THR A 49 7.69 6.87 -4.05
C THR A 49 7.01 8.23 -3.99
N ALA A 50 7.51 9.17 -4.77
CA ALA A 50 6.86 10.47 -4.97
C ALA A 50 5.93 10.45 -6.20
N SER A 51 5.86 9.33 -6.92
CA SER A 51 5.05 9.21 -8.14
C SER A 51 3.63 8.76 -7.82
N GLN A 52 2.63 9.59 -8.13
CA GLN A 52 1.23 9.22 -7.99
C GLN A 52 0.88 8.02 -8.85
N THR A 53 1.32 8.03 -10.10
CA THR A 53 1.08 6.90 -11.01
C THR A 53 1.72 5.64 -10.47
N GLY A 54 2.95 5.75 -9.98
CA GLY A 54 3.69 4.60 -9.45
C GLY A 54 2.99 3.96 -8.26
N ILE A 55 2.53 4.77 -7.31
CA ILE A 55 1.89 4.21 -6.11
C ILE A 55 0.53 3.58 -6.44
N LEU A 56 -0.20 4.14 -7.40
CA LEU A 56 -1.49 3.57 -7.80
C LEU A 56 -1.29 2.23 -8.52
N LEU A 57 -0.22 2.11 -9.31
CA LEU A 57 0.12 0.84 -9.95
C LEU A 57 0.51 -0.22 -8.91
N LEU A 58 1.26 0.17 -7.91
CA LEU A 58 1.63 -0.73 -6.81
C LEU A 58 0.40 -1.19 -6.03
N LEU A 59 -0.49 -0.27 -5.67
CA LEU A 59 -1.73 -0.61 -4.98
C LEU A 59 -2.59 -1.57 -5.81
N SER A 60 -2.68 -1.33 -7.12
CA SER A 60 -3.39 -2.21 -8.03
C SER A 60 -2.80 -3.63 -8.03
N ARG A 61 -1.47 -3.72 -8.02
CA ARG A 61 -0.77 -5.01 -7.94
C ARG A 61 -1.08 -5.73 -6.63
N LEU A 62 -1.04 -5.02 -5.51
CA LEU A 62 -1.35 -5.59 -4.20
C LEU A 62 -2.79 -6.13 -4.16
N MET A 63 -3.73 -5.35 -4.67
CA MET A 63 -5.14 -5.75 -4.68
C MET A 63 -5.40 -6.93 -5.61
N ARG A 64 -4.82 -6.94 -6.80
CA ARG A 64 -4.98 -8.06 -7.73
C ARG A 64 -4.46 -9.37 -7.16
N GLY A 65 -3.40 -9.31 -6.37
CA GLY A 65 -2.83 -10.49 -5.74
C GLY A 65 -3.46 -10.83 -4.41
N SER A 66 -4.44 -10.05 -3.93
CA SER A 66 -5.02 -10.19 -2.58
C SER A 66 -3.92 -10.31 -1.53
N VAL A 67 -2.90 -9.45 -1.65
CA VAL A 67 -1.69 -9.51 -0.82
C VAL A 67 -2.04 -9.18 0.63
N THR A 68 -1.63 -10.06 1.55
CA THR A 68 -1.90 -9.90 2.98
C THR A 68 -0.89 -8.96 3.65
N PRO A 69 -1.17 -8.47 4.87
CA PRO A 69 -0.21 -7.63 5.59
C PRO A 69 1.17 -8.27 5.74
N VAL A 70 1.22 -9.58 5.98
CA VAL A 70 2.48 -10.30 6.18
C VAL A 70 3.33 -10.30 4.89
N ALA A 71 2.69 -10.42 3.74
CA ALA A 71 3.38 -10.51 2.45
C ALA A 71 3.62 -9.14 1.79
N ALA A 72 3.00 -8.08 2.30
CA ALA A 72 3.01 -6.78 1.65
C ALA A 72 4.41 -6.21 1.45
N ARG A 73 5.26 -6.31 2.47
CA ARG A 73 6.63 -5.76 2.40
C ARG A 73 7.45 -6.43 1.31
N ASP A 74 7.33 -7.75 1.18
CA ASP A 74 8.06 -8.48 0.13
C ASP A 74 7.64 -8.05 -1.26
N VAL A 75 6.34 -7.85 -1.48
CA VAL A 75 5.83 -7.39 -2.78
C VAL A 75 6.32 -5.98 -3.09
N VAL A 76 6.33 -5.10 -2.10
CA VAL A 76 6.84 -3.73 -2.27
C VAL A 76 8.33 -3.74 -2.60
N GLU A 77 9.12 -4.56 -1.91
CA GLU A 77 10.55 -4.67 -2.16
C GLU A 77 10.82 -5.16 -3.58
N ASP A 78 10.07 -6.17 -4.03
CA ASP A 78 10.19 -6.67 -5.41
C ASP A 78 9.82 -5.58 -6.42
N TRP A 79 8.77 -4.83 -6.15
CA TRP A 79 8.34 -3.73 -7.02
C TRP A 79 9.43 -2.67 -7.14
N LEU A 80 10.11 -2.35 -6.05
CA LEU A 80 11.18 -1.35 -6.04
C LEU A 80 12.41 -1.79 -6.86
N LEU A 81 12.58 -3.09 -7.06
CA LEU A 81 13.70 -3.63 -7.81
C LEU A 81 13.43 -3.71 -9.33
N GLU A 82 12.23 -3.43 -9.75
CA GLU A 82 11.84 -3.46 -11.16
C GLU A 82 12.37 -2.27 -11.96
#